data_7af44e04b1ef98a777eca8b3217892c1
#
_entry.id   7af44e04b1ef98a777eca8b3217892c1
#
_cell.length_a   1.000
_cell.length_b   1.000
_cell.length_c   1.000
_cell.angle_alpha   90.00
_cell.angle_beta   90.00
_cell.angle_gamma   90.00
#
_symmetry.space_group_name_H-M   'P 1'
#
loop_
_entity.id
_entity.type
_entity.pdbx_description
1 polymer ?
#
loop_
_entity_poly.entity_id
_entity_poly.type
_entity_poly.pdbx_seq_one_letter_code
_entity_poly.pdbx_strand_id
1 'polypeptide(L)'
;MTTTKRRTLYFLLGGLLLSIGTPAYLGLARPGMAGYLLNPVVFAAQSLPYFLAAGLWLPWRSARASTIGQILAGLLLLVASLLYIPMITGLWATGGDMVALGFFLIAIGTTVSLLLVSLVAFGILWLRQRGPSAS
;
A
#
# COMPACT_ATOMS: atom_id res chain seq x y z
N MET A 1 -20.28 1.13 -9.68
CA MET A 1 -19.14 0.45 -9.04
C MET A 1 -19.65 -0.72 -8.20
N THR A 2 -19.04 -1.88 -8.34
CA THR A 2 -19.42 -3.06 -7.57
C THR A 2 -19.04 -2.91 -6.10
N THR A 3 -19.70 -3.69 -5.22
CA THR A 3 -19.39 -3.68 -3.79
C THR A 3 -17.92 -4.06 -3.54
N THR A 4 -17.40 -5.06 -4.29
CA THR A 4 -16.01 -5.49 -4.17
C THR A 4 -15.03 -4.35 -4.49
N LYS A 5 -15.26 -3.64 -5.60
CA LYS A 5 -14.40 -2.49 -5.97
C LYS A 5 -14.49 -1.36 -4.96
N ARG A 6 -15.68 -1.12 -4.40
CA ARG A 6 -15.86 -0.11 -3.37
C ARG A 6 -15.07 -0.44 -2.12
N ARG A 7 -15.09 -1.72 -1.68
CA ARG A 7 -14.29 -2.18 -0.54
C ARG A 7 -12.79 -2.06 -0.83
N THR A 8 -12.37 -2.44 -2.03
CA THR A 8 -10.98 -2.27 -2.46
C THR A 8 -10.56 -0.81 -2.34
N LEU A 9 -11.38 0.10 -2.84
CA LEU A 9 -11.10 1.54 -2.78
C LEU A 9 -11.01 2.03 -1.32
N TYR A 10 -11.92 1.59 -0.45
CA TYR A 10 -11.89 1.98 0.96
C TYR A 10 -10.63 1.45 1.67
N PHE A 11 -10.24 0.22 1.40
CA PHE A 11 -9.00 -0.34 1.97
C PHE A 11 -7.77 0.43 1.50
N LEU A 12 -7.71 0.77 0.22
CA LEU A 12 -6.61 1.55 -0.33
C LEU A 12 -6.57 2.96 0.26
N LEU A 13 -7.71 3.61 0.40
CA LEU A 13 -7.78 4.94 1.01
C LEU A 13 -7.36 4.91 2.47
N GLY A 14 -7.79 3.91 3.23
CA GLY A 14 -7.39 3.75 4.63
C GLY A 14 -5.89 3.54 4.77
N GLY A 15 -5.32 2.65 3.97
CA GLY A 15 -3.87 2.41 3.94
C GLY A 15 -3.09 3.65 3.51
N LEU A 16 -3.58 4.36 2.50
CA LEU A 16 -2.95 5.59 2.01
C LEU A 16 -2.95 6.66 3.10
N LEU A 17 -4.07 6.84 3.81
CA LEU A 17 -4.15 7.81 4.91
C LEU A 17 -3.15 7.46 6.02
N LEU A 18 -3.03 6.18 6.38
CA LEU A 18 -2.03 5.74 7.36
C LEU A 18 -0.61 6.02 6.86
N SER A 19 -0.33 5.70 5.61
CA SER A 19 1.01 5.83 5.03
C SER A 19 1.46 7.28 4.89
N ILE A 20 0.54 8.19 4.61
CA ILE A 20 0.84 9.62 4.52
C ILE A 20 0.72 10.29 5.90
N GLY A 21 -0.28 9.93 6.67
CA GLY A 21 -0.56 10.53 7.98
C GLY A 21 0.52 10.26 9.00
N THR A 22 1.14 9.08 8.98
CA THR A 22 2.17 8.72 9.95
C THR A 22 3.41 9.61 9.85
N PRO A 23 4.06 9.78 8.67
CA PRO A 23 5.19 10.69 8.57
C PRO A 23 4.79 12.15 8.83
N ALA A 24 3.60 12.57 8.41
CA ALA A 24 3.10 13.91 8.69
C ALA A 24 2.94 14.13 10.19
N TYR A 25 2.33 13.20 10.89
CA TYR A 25 2.15 13.29 12.35
C TYR A 25 3.49 13.33 13.08
N LEU A 26 4.40 12.41 12.75
CA LEU A 26 5.71 12.34 13.41
C LEU A 26 6.55 13.58 13.10
N GLY A 27 6.49 14.09 11.88
CA GLY A 27 7.20 15.30 11.49
C GLY A 27 6.69 16.54 12.22
N LEU A 28 5.38 16.63 12.44
CA LEU A 28 4.77 17.75 13.19
C LEU A 28 4.97 17.60 14.70
N ALA A 29 4.90 16.37 15.22
CA ALA A 29 5.02 16.12 16.65
C ALA A 29 6.46 16.23 17.15
N ARG A 30 7.44 15.98 16.28
CA ARG A 30 8.86 16.00 16.63
C ARG A 30 9.61 16.99 15.73
N PRO A 31 9.90 18.20 16.21
CA PRO A 31 10.50 19.23 15.35
C PRO A 31 11.81 18.82 14.70
N GLY A 32 12.63 17.98 15.36
CA GLY A 32 13.88 17.49 14.79
C GLY A 32 13.70 16.57 13.58
N MET A 33 12.50 16.03 13.35
CA MET A 33 12.20 15.13 12.26
C MET A 33 11.51 15.81 11.07
N ALA A 34 11.08 17.06 11.23
CA ALA A 34 10.28 17.74 10.21
C ALA A 34 10.99 17.78 8.85
N GLY A 35 12.30 18.08 8.83
CA GLY A 35 13.08 18.15 7.60
C GLY A 35 13.20 16.82 6.87
N TYR A 36 13.11 15.69 7.58
CA TYR A 36 13.21 14.35 7.02
C TYR A 36 11.85 13.81 6.61
N LEU A 37 10.82 14.03 7.44
CA LEU A 37 9.52 13.36 7.28
C LEU A 37 8.51 14.19 6.50
N LEU A 38 8.59 15.52 6.56
CA LEU A 38 7.71 16.42 5.81
C LEU A 38 8.26 16.73 4.41
N ASN A 39 8.89 15.72 3.79
CA ASN A 39 9.49 15.84 2.47
C ASN A 39 8.52 15.28 1.43
N PRO A 40 8.28 15.99 0.29
CA PRO A 40 7.41 15.47 -0.78
C PRO A 40 7.83 14.11 -1.31
N VAL A 41 9.13 13.81 -1.31
CA VAL A 41 9.65 12.51 -1.77
C VAL A 41 9.16 11.37 -0.86
N VAL A 42 9.12 11.59 0.46
CA VAL A 42 8.60 10.61 1.41
C VAL A 42 7.12 10.35 1.15
N PHE A 43 6.33 11.39 0.98
CA PHE A 43 4.90 11.26 0.70
C PHE A 43 4.65 10.57 -0.64
N ALA A 44 5.42 10.90 -1.67
CA ALA A 44 5.32 10.26 -2.98
C ALA A 44 5.65 8.76 -2.88
N ALA A 45 6.73 8.41 -2.21
CA ALA A 45 7.13 7.01 -2.02
C ALA A 45 6.08 6.22 -1.24
N GLN A 46 5.53 6.83 -0.19
CA GLN A 46 4.52 6.17 0.65
C GLN A 46 3.19 5.98 -0.06
N SER A 47 2.83 6.87 -0.99
CA SER A 47 1.58 6.75 -1.74
C SER A 47 1.69 5.82 -2.94
N LEU A 48 2.89 5.57 -3.45
CA LEU A 48 3.11 4.83 -4.68
C LEU A 48 2.46 3.43 -4.70
N PRO A 49 2.61 2.57 -3.67
CA PRO A 49 1.99 1.24 -3.72
C PRO A 49 0.46 1.30 -3.83
N TYR A 50 -0.18 2.28 -3.21
CA TYR A 50 -1.64 2.42 -3.24
C TYR A 50 -2.15 2.87 -4.60
N PHE A 51 -1.46 3.81 -5.24
CA PHE A 51 -1.80 4.22 -6.60
C PHE A 51 -1.54 3.10 -7.61
N LEU A 52 -0.45 2.36 -7.45
CA LEU A 52 -0.18 1.19 -8.29
C LEU A 52 -1.26 0.13 -8.13
N ALA A 53 -1.65 -0.19 -6.91
CA ALA A 53 -2.70 -1.17 -6.65
C ALA A 53 -4.01 -0.73 -7.28
N ALA A 54 -4.38 0.54 -7.14
CA ALA A 54 -5.58 1.07 -7.76
C ALA A 54 -5.52 0.97 -9.29
N GLY A 55 -4.41 1.39 -9.90
CA GLY A 55 -4.25 1.35 -11.34
C GLY A 55 -4.20 -0.05 -11.92
N LEU A 56 -3.66 -1.01 -11.17
CA LEU A 56 -3.54 -2.40 -11.63
C LEU A 56 -4.82 -3.19 -11.42
N TRP A 57 -5.58 -2.96 -10.34
CA TRP A 57 -6.67 -3.85 -9.96
C TRP A 57 -8.06 -3.25 -10.07
N LEU A 58 -8.25 -1.94 -9.98
CA LEU A 58 -9.57 -1.33 -10.11
C LEU A 58 -10.16 -1.39 -11.52
N PRO A 59 -9.37 -1.26 -12.63
CA PRO A 59 -9.94 -1.31 -13.98
C PRO A 59 -10.50 -2.66 -14.41
N TRP A 60 -10.16 -3.72 -13.71
CA TRP A 60 -10.59 -5.07 -14.08
C TRP A 60 -12.09 -5.25 -13.91
N ARG A 61 -12.73 -5.87 -14.89
CA ARG A 61 -14.17 -6.18 -14.87
C ARG A 61 -14.44 -7.57 -14.31
N SER A 62 -13.46 -8.46 -14.35
CA SER A 62 -13.59 -9.83 -13.88
C SER A 62 -13.86 -9.86 -12.36
N ALA A 63 -14.80 -10.70 -11.93
CA ALA A 63 -15.09 -10.88 -10.51
C ALA A 63 -13.89 -11.44 -9.76
N ARG A 64 -13.14 -12.35 -10.38
CA ARG A 64 -11.93 -12.92 -9.76
C ARG A 64 -10.85 -11.85 -9.56
N ALA A 65 -10.60 -11.06 -10.58
CA ALA A 65 -9.61 -9.99 -10.50
C ALA A 65 -10.00 -8.96 -9.43
N SER A 66 -11.28 -8.62 -9.35
CA SER A 66 -11.78 -7.71 -8.32
C SER A 66 -11.61 -8.28 -6.91
N THR A 67 -11.84 -9.58 -6.74
CA THR A 67 -11.65 -10.25 -5.44
C THR A 67 -10.18 -10.27 -5.05
N ILE A 68 -9.28 -10.58 -5.99
CA ILE A 68 -7.83 -10.56 -5.73
C ILE A 68 -7.40 -9.14 -5.36
N GLY A 69 -7.89 -8.14 -6.08
CA GLY A 69 -7.61 -6.74 -5.77
C GLY A 69 -8.06 -6.35 -4.38
N GLN A 70 -9.24 -6.79 -3.95
CA GLN A 70 -9.75 -6.56 -2.60
C GLN A 70 -8.84 -7.21 -1.54
N ILE A 71 -8.42 -8.43 -1.77
CA ILE A 71 -7.51 -9.15 -0.85
C ILE A 71 -6.18 -8.41 -0.75
N LEU A 72 -5.60 -8.00 -1.88
CA LEU A 72 -4.34 -7.27 -1.89
C LEU A 72 -4.47 -5.92 -1.17
N ALA A 73 -5.55 -5.20 -1.41
CA ALA A 73 -5.80 -3.94 -0.73
C ALA A 73 -5.95 -4.13 0.78
N GLY A 74 -6.65 -5.18 1.20
CA GLY A 74 -6.78 -5.53 2.61
C GLY A 74 -5.44 -5.89 3.25
N LEU A 75 -4.58 -6.62 2.53
CA LEU A 75 -3.23 -6.94 3.01
C LEU A 75 -2.36 -5.68 3.12
N LEU A 76 -2.46 -4.76 2.17
CA LEU A 76 -1.74 -3.48 2.25
C LEU A 76 -2.19 -2.69 3.48
N LEU A 77 -3.48 -2.63 3.74
CA LEU A 77 -4.01 -1.95 4.91
C LEU A 77 -3.56 -2.63 6.20
N LEU A 78 -3.58 -3.96 6.24
CA LEU A 78 -3.12 -4.73 7.41
C LEU A 78 -1.64 -4.45 7.69
N VAL A 79 -0.78 -4.52 6.68
CA VAL A 79 0.65 -4.26 6.81
C VAL A 79 0.89 -2.82 7.27
N ALA A 80 0.19 -1.86 6.67
CA ALA A 80 0.29 -0.46 7.08
C ALA A 80 -0.10 -0.29 8.55
N SER A 81 -1.19 -0.92 8.98
CA SER A 81 -1.63 -0.84 10.37
C SER A 81 -0.60 -1.44 11.33
N LEU A 82 -0.05 -2.61 11.00
CA LEU A 82 0.94 -3.28 11.85
C LEU A 82 2.26 -2.52 11.94
N LEU A 83 2.63 -1.78 10.90
CA LEU A 83 3.89 -1.03 10.88
C LEU A 83 3.74 0.38 11.45
N TYR A 84 2.68 1.09 11.11
CA TYR A 84 2.55 2.52 11.41
C TYR A 84 1.87 2.82 12.74
N ILE A 85 0.91 2.00 13.18
CA ILE A 85 0.28 2.20 14.49
C ILE A 85 1.29 2.14 15.63
N PRO A 86 2.23 1.16 15.69
CA PRO A 86 3.29 1.19 16.72
C PRO A 86 4.19 2.42 16.64
N MET A 87 4.43 2.96 15.44
CA MET A 87 5.22 4.19 15.30
C MET A 87 4.49 5.39 15.89
N ILE A 88 3.19 5.52 15.63
CA ILE A 88 2.37 6.62 16.14
C ILE A 88 2.24 6.54 17.65
N THR A 89 2.06 5.34 18.21
CA THR A 89 1.89 5.14 19.65
C THR A 89 3.19 5.19 20.42
N GLY A 90 4.33 5.29 19.74
CA GLY A 90 5.63 5.40 20.39
C GLY A 90 6.22 4.08 20.86
N LEU A 91 5.65 2.95 20.45
CA LEU A 91 6.21 1.62 20.76
C LEU A 91 7.59 1.42 20.12
N TRP A 92 7.83 2.06 18.98
CA TRP A 92 9.11 2.04 18.30
C TRP A 92 9.76 3.42 18.40
N ALA A 93 10.76 3.53 19.27
CA ALA A 93 11.54 4.75 19.40
C ALA A 93 12.75 4.68 18.47
N THR A 94 12.77 5.55 17.44
CA THR A 94 13.85 5.58 16.45
C THR A 94 14.35 7.01 16.26
N GLY A 95 15.60 7.18 15.86
CA GLY A 95 16.17 8.47 15.52
C GLY A 95 15.65 9.01 14.19
N GLY A 96 15.75 10.34 13.96
CA GLY A 96 15.11 11.04 12.84
C GLY A 96 15.44 10.49 11.45
N ASP A 97 16.72 10.41 11.10
CA ASP A 97 17.15 9.91 9.77
C ASP A 97 16.89 8.41 9.61
N MET A 98 16.97 7.65 10.69
CA MET A 98 16.64 6.22 10.64
C MET A 98 15.15 6.00 10.41
N VAL A 99 14.29 6.87 10.91
CA VAL A 99 12.86 6.81 10.66
C VAL A 99 12.55 7.08 9.18
N ALA A 100 13.16 8.13 8.61
CA ALA A 100 12.98 8.44 7.18
C ALA A 100 13.43 7.28 6.30
N LEU A 101 14.60 6.71 6.59
CA LEU A 101 15.10 5.53 5.87
C LEU A 101 14.14 4.36 6.02
N GLY A 102 13.58 4.15 7.21
CA GLY A 102 12.59 3.11 7.46
C GLY A 102 11.35 3.28 6.59
N PHE A 103 10.82 4.49 6.45
CA PHE A 103 9.69 4.77 5.58
C PHE A 103 10.01 4.44 4.12
N PHE A 104 11.18 4.84 3.62
CA PHE A 104 11.60 4.49 2.26
C PHE A 104 11.72 2.99 2.06
N LEU A 105 12.32 2.27 3.01
CA LEU A 105 12.46 0.81 2.92
C LEU A 105 11.10 0.12 2.93
N ILE A 106 10.18 0.57 3.76
CA ILE A 106 8.80 0.05 3.80
C ILE A 106 8.11 0.31 2.47
N ALA A 107 8.22 1.52 1.93
CA ALA A 107 7.60 1.89 0.66
C ALA A 107 8.15 1.03 -0.49
N ILE A 108 9.47 0.89 -0.58
CA ILE A 108 10.11 0.10 -1.62
C ILE A 108 9.71 -1.38 -1.49
N GLY A 109 9.81 -1.94 -0.28
CA GLY A 109 9.46 -3.33 -0.02
C GLY A 109 7.99 -3.61 -0.35
N THR A 110 7.08 -2.73 0.06
CA THR A 110 5.66 -2.86 -0.23
C THR A 110 5.39 -2.79 -1.74
N THR A 111 6.03 -1.85 -2.43
CA THR A 111 5.87 -1.67 -3.88
C THR A 111 6.38 -2.90 -4.63
N VAL A 112 7.57 -3.40 -4.30
CA VAL A 112 8.16 -4.58 -4.94
C VAL A 112 7.29 -5.80 -4.68
N SER A 113 6.85 -6.01 -3.44
CA SER A 113 5.98 -7.13 -3.07
C SER A 113 4.65 -7.07 -3.84
N LEU A 114 4.04 -5.89 -3.92
CA LEU A 114 2.81 -5.68 -4.68
C LEU A 114 2.99 -6.02 -6.15
N LEU A 115 4.08 -5.56 -6.77
CA LEU A 115 4.36 -5.83 -8.18
C LEU A 115 4.59 -7.32 -8.43
N LEU A 116 5.35 -8.01 -7.57
CA LEU A 116 5.60 -9.43 -7.71
C LEU A 116 4.31 -10.25 -7.57
N VAL A 117 3.52 -9.96 -6.54
CA VAL A 117 2.25 -10.66 -6.32
C VAL A 117 1.27 -10.38 -7.46
N SER A 118 1.21 -9.14 -7.93
CA SER A 118 0.35 -8.75 -9.06
C SER A 118 0.77 -9.46 -10.33
N LEU A 119 2.08 -9.57 -10.59
CA LEU A 119 2.59 -10.29 -11.76
C LEU A 119 2.19 -11.76 -11.73
N VAL A 120 2.34 -12.42 -10.59
CA VAL A 120 1.93 -13.82 -10.42
C VAL A 120 0.43 -13.95 -10.61
N ALA A 121 -0.36 -13.07 -10.00
CA ALA A 121 -1.82 -13.10 -10.10
C ALA A 121 -2.29 -12.88 -11.54
N PHE A 122 -1.69 -11.93 -12.26
CA PHE A 122 -2.02 -11.71 -13.68
C PHE A 122 -1.66 -12.91 -14.53
N GLY A 123 -0.53 -13.56 -14.25
CA GLY A 123 -0.12 -14.79 -14.93
C GLY A 123 -1.15 -15.92 -14.74
N ILE A 124 -1.61 -16.10 -13.50
CA ILE A 124 -2.63 -17.12 -13.18
C ILE A 124 -3.95 -16.81 -13.88
N LEU A 125 -4.40 -15.56 -13.83
CA LEU A 125 -5.63 -15.13 -14.48
C LEU A 125 -5.55 -15.33 -16.01
N TRP A 126 -4.40 -15.00 -16.61
CA TRP A 126 -4.16 -15.16 -18.03
C TRP A 126 -4.19 -16.62 -18.44
N LEU A 127 -3.53 -17.49 -17.67
CA LEU A 127 -3.53 -18.93 -17.94
C LEU A 127 -4.93 -19.52 -17.83
N ARG A 128 -5.73 -19.08 -16.87
CA ARG A 128 -7.12 -19.55 -16.74
C ARG A 128 -8.00 -19.10 -17.88
N GLN A 129 -7.77 -17.90 -18.40
CA GLN A 129 -8.51 -17.41 -19.56
C GLN A 129 -8.18 -18.19 -20.83
N ARG A 130 -6.95 -18.72 -20.93
CA ARG A 130 -6.49 -19.52 -22.07
C ARG A 130 -6.72 -21.02 -21.89
N GLY A 131 -7.17 -21.45 -20.73
CA GLY A 131 -7.39 -22.86 -20.47
C GLY A 131 -8.50 -23.43 -21.35
N PRO A 132 -8.44 -24.74 -21.69
CA PRO A 132 -9.50 -25.39 -22.52
C PRO A 132 -10.87 -25.30 -21.88
N SER A 133 -10.93 -25.30 -20.56
CA SER A 133 -12.19 -25.20 -19.83
C SER A 133 -12.81 -23.82 -19.94
N ALA A 134 -12.05 -22.81 -20.31
CA ALA A 134 -12.54 -21.46 -20.50
C ALA A 134 -13.21 -21.29 -21.86
N SER A 135 -13.01 -22.22 -22.73
CA SER A 135 -13.61 -22.22 -24.05
C SER A 135 -15.05 -22.73 -23.99
#